data_5cb3f5d4b557fb1016820b5586a9d985
#
_entry.id   5cb3f5d4b557fb1016820b5586a9d985
#
_cell.length_a   1.000
_cell.length_b   1.000
_cell.length_c   1.000
_cell.angle_alpha   90.00
_cell.angle_beta   90.00
_cell.angle_gamma   90.00
#
_symmetry.space_group_name_H-M   'P 1'
#
loop_
_entity.id
_entity.type
_entity.pdbx_description
1 polymer ?
#
loop_
_entity_poly.entity_id
_entity_poly.type
_entity_poly.pdbx_seq_one_letter_code
_entity_poly.pdbx_strand_id
1 'polypeptide(L)'
;MENNGQKINIENEEEYTKWCQNIKVDEKINMFNPLINQHNSEIENRKAKEKNKFKDYLPFSVQYRLKYERYQDKSAVLNIDVSDEHRNRAYRFMHCFIEMVQALGGTVFVDSRNSDNTVIRFPYGTLECSLVEKRGKYRDIKLKDAKTMRPLYDAINTGKLIFKIHTVKSSVKQQEEIVFDEENLSLNNQIADIFIAIRPLLIDLIEESMEIEKKQEEEYEQRKLRWEEEEKEEEKKKQKENKIKQQSIVVKHI
;
A
#
# COMPACT_ATOMS: atom_id res chain seq x y z
N MET A 1 25.14 2.07 8.34
CA MET A 1 25.48 2.99 7.24
C MET A 1 24.89 4.33 7.58
N GLU A 2 25.74 5.34 7.78
CA GLU A 2 25.27 6.71 7.98
C GLU A 2 24.72 7.21 6.64
N ASN A 3 23.40 7.22 6.51
CA ASN A 3 22.72 7.88 5.39
C ASN A 3 22.89 9.39 5.61
N ASN A 4 23.91 9.96 5.01
CA ASN A 4 23.94 11.38 4.71
C ASN A 4 22.65 11.70 3.96
N GLY A 5 21.82 12.60 4.49
CA GLY A 5 20.48 12.93 4.02
C GLY A 5 20.41 13.53 2.60
N GLN A 6 21.05 12.90 1.65
CA GLN A 6 20.98 13.23 0.24
C GLN A 6 19.69 12.62 -0.31
N LYS A 7 18.74 13.46 -0.62
CA LYS A 7 17.46 13.08 -1.19
C LYS A 7 17.71 12.47 -2.57
N ILE A 8 17.38 11.19 -2.74
CA ILE A 8 17.57 10.46 -4.00
C ILE A 8 16.65 11.08 -5.06
N ASN A 9 17.24 11.49 -6.18
CA ASN A 9 16.49 12.08 -7.28
C ASN A 9 15.90 11.00 -8.18
N ILE A 10 14.59 10.73 -8.03
CA ILE A 10 13.86 9.72 -8.81
C ILE A 10 13.77 10.12 -10.29
N GLU A 11 13.75 11.41 -10.61
CA GLU A 11 13.63 11.92 -11.98
C GLU A 11 14.93 11.68 -12.77
N ASN A 12 16.09 11.73 -12.11
CA ASN A 12 17.37 11.44 -12.74
C ASN A 12 17.61 9.92 -12.83
N GLU A 13 17.41 9.37 -14.02
CA GLU A 13 17.49 7.92 -14.27
C GLU A 13 18.88 7.34 -13.98
N GLU A 14 19.95 8.02 -14.35
CA GLU A 14 21.30 7.51 -14.15
C GLU A 14 21.66 7.45 -12.66
N GLU A 15 21.32 8.49 -11.92
CA GLU A 15 21.57 8.59 -10.48
C GLU A 15 20.74 7.54 -9.73
N TYR A 16 19.46 7.43 -10.08
CA TYR A 16 18.55 6.45 -9.49
C TYR A 16 19.00 5.01 -9.76
N THR A 17 19.40 4.71 -11.01
CA THR A 17 19.87 3.37 -11.37
C THR A 17 21.16 3.00 -10.64
N LYS A 18 22.11 3.94 -10.54
CA LYS A 18 23.33 3.73 -9.74
C LYS A 18 23.02 3.49 -8.26
N TRP A 19 22.06 4.21 -7.71
CA TRP A 19 21.62 3.97 -6.35
C TRP A 19 21.01 2.57 -6.18
N CYS A 20 20.11 2.15 -7.09
CA CYS A 20 19.51 0.82 -7.07
C CYS A 20 20.56 -0.30 -7.11
N GLN A 21 21.58 -0.17 -7.95
CA GLN A 21 22.65 -1.17 -8.08
C GLN A 21 23.50 -1.37 -6.82
N ASN A 22 23.47 -0.40 -5.90
CA ASN A 22 24.14 -0.49 -4.60
C ASN A 22 23.28 -1.15 -3.51
N ILE A 23 22.00 -1.42 -3.78
CA ILE A 23 21.10 -2.05 -2.82
C ILE A 23 21.48 -3.52 -2.65
N LYS A 24 21.65 -3.94 -1.41
CA LYS A 24 21.93 -5.35 -1.06
C LYS A 24 21.13 -5.75 0.16
N VAL A 25 20.57 -6.94 0.11
CA VAL A 25 19.88 -7.54 1.26
C VAL A 25 20.91 -8.16 2.17
N ASP A 26 20.95 -7.71 3.42
CA ASP A 26 21.88 -8.23 4.42
C ASP A 26 21.56 -9.70 4.77
N GLU A 27 22.59 -10.52 4.87
CA GLU A 27 22.44 -11.92 5.28
C GLU A 27 22.06 -12.06 6.75
N LYS A 28 22.52 -11.13 7.60
CA LYS A 28 22.26 -11.12 9.04
C LYS A 28 21.72 -9.77 9.45
N ILE A 29 20.53 -9.77 10.01
CA ILE A 29 19.86 -8.58 10.54
C ILE A 29 19.70 -8.78 12.04
N ASN A 30 20.28 -7.89 12.82
CA ASN A 30 20.22 -7.95 14.29
C ASN A 30 18.85 -7.52 14.81
N MET A 31 18.21 -6.56 14.17
CA MET A 31 16.90 -6.05 14.55
C MET A 31 16.08 -5.73 13.30
N PHE A 32 14.98 -6.45 13.14
CA PHE A 32 14.05 -6.21 12.05
C PHE A 32 13.23 -4.93 12.27
N ASN A 33 12.69 -4.40 11.19
CA ASN A 33 11.73 -3.31 11.24
C ASN A 33 10.54 -3.66 12.16
N PRO A 34 9.99 -2.72 12.94
CA PRO A 34 8.88 -2.96 13.85
C PRO A 34 7.66 -3.64 13.20
N LEU A 35 7.33 -3.32 11.94
CA LEU A 35 6.24 -3.96 11.20
C LEU A 35 6.47 -5.45 10.98
N ILE A 36 7.71 -5.86 10.74
CA ILE A 36 8.09 -7.28 10.59
C ILE A 36 7.99 -8.00 11.93
N ASN A 37 8.44 -7.37 13.02
CA ASN A 37 8.32 -7.95 14.34
C ASN A 37 6.85 -8.13 14.75
N GLN A 38 6.00 -7.14 14.42
CA GLN A 38 4.55 -7.23 14.62
C GLN A 38 3.95 -8.38 13.81
N HIS A 39 4.32 -8.52 12.53
CA HIS A 39 3.89 -9.63 11.68
C HIS A 39 4.28 -10.98 12.30
N ASN A 40 5.54 -11.14 12.70
CA ASN A 40 6.00 -12.40 13.30
C ASN A 40 5.20 -12.75 14.56
N SER A 41 5.00 -11.79 15.47
CA SER A 41 4.24 -12.00 16.69
C SER A 41 2.79 -12.41 16.42
N GLU A 42 2.14 -11.76 15.44
CA GLU A 42 0.74 -12.08 15.10
C GLU A 42 0.63 -13.46 14.41
N ILE A 43 1.57 -13.83 13.54
CA ILE A 43 1.56 -15.17 12.93
C ILE A 43 1.69 -16.26 14.00
N GLU A 44 2.55 -16.09 15.01
CA GLU A 44 2.64 -17.04 16.12
C GLU A 44 1.34 -17.07 16.96
N ASN A 45 0.71 -15.92 17.20
CA ASN A 45 -0.60 -15.85 17.84
C ASN A 45 -1.68 -16.60 17.05
N ARG A 46 -1.72 -16.40 15.71
CA ARG A 46 -2.66 -17.11 14.83
C ARG A 46 -2.46 -18.61 14.88
N LYS A 47 -1.21 -19.09 14.86
CA LYS A 47 -0.87 -20.51 15.00
C LYS A 47 -1.27 -21.08 16.36
N ALA A 48 -1.04 -20.33 17.44
CA ALA A 48 -1.44 -20.75 18.77
C ALA A 48 -2.98 -20.93 18.87
N LYS A 49 -3.75 -20.00 18.29
CA LYS A 49 -5.21 -20.13 18.19
C LYS A 49 -5.63 -21.32 17.32
N GLU A 50 -4.89 -21.64 16.27
CA GLU A 50 -5.17 -22.79 15.39
C GLU A 50 -4.93 -24.14 16.06
N LYS A 51 -3.97 -24.23 16.97
CA LYS A 51 -3.68 -25.44 17.75
C LYS A 51 -4.72 -25.73 18.85
N ASN A 52 -5.69 -24.85 19.06
CA ASN A 52 -6.68 -25.03 20.14
C ASN A 52 -7.59 -26.22 19.80
N LYS A 53 -7.54 -27.26 20.66
CA LYS A 53 -8.23 -28.56 20.48
C LYS A 53 -9.76 -28.47 20.35
N PHE A 54 -10.37 -27.37 20.82
CA PHE A 54 -11.81 -27.17 20.72
C PHE A 54 -12.29 -26.91 19.28
N LYS A 55 -11.39 -26.63 18.35
CA LYS A 55 -11.71 -26.27 16.97
C LYS A 55 -12.34 -27.42 16.20
N ASP A 56 -11.92 -28.65 16.45
CA ASP A 56 -12.37 -29.84 15.71
C ASP A 56 -13.82 -30.23 16.03
N TYR A 57 -14.39 -29.74 17.13
CA TYR A 57 -15.76 -29.99 17.56
C TYR A 57 -16.75 -28.91 17.12
N LEU A 58 -16.28 -27.82 16.53
CA LEU A 58 -17.12 -26.72 16.11
C LEU A 58 -17.69 -26.96 14.71
N PRO A 59 -18.94 -26.55 14.44
CA PRO A 59 -19.50 -26.59 13.09
C PRO A 59 -18.62 -25.81 12.10
N PHE A 60 -18.54 -26.28 10.86
CA PHE A 60 -17.69 -25.68 9.82
C PHE A 60 -17.92 -24.17 9.65
N SER A 61 -19.18 -23.71 9.75
CA SER A 61 -19.51 -22.28 9.70
C SER A 61 -18.85 -21.46 10.81
N VAL A 62 -18.71 -22.04 12.01
CA VAL A 62 -18.07 -21.41 13.17
C VAL A 62 -16.56 -21.47 13.01
N GLN A 63 -16.01 -22.59 12.56
CA GLN A 63 -14.59 -22.73 12.24
C GLN A 63 -14.17 -21.72 11.17
N TYR A 64 -15.01 -21.54 10.14
CA TYR A 64 -14.80 -20.59 9.07
C TYR A 64 -14.79 -19.14 9.59
N ARG A 65 -15.76 -18.77 10.44
CA ARG A 65 -15.77 -17.44 11.09
C ARG A 65 -14.55 -17.21 11.96
N LEU A 66 -14.17 -18.18 12.79
CA LEU A 66 -12.97 -18.09 13.63
C LEU A 66 -11.69 -17.96 12.79
N LYS A 67 -11.69 -18.55 11.60
CA LYS A 67 -10.58 -18.39 10.64
C LYS A 67 -10.53 -16.97 10.07
N TYR A 68 -11.66 -16.30 9.91
CA TYR A 68 -11.78 -14.92 9.39
C TYR A 68 -11.76 -13.85 10.49
N GLU A 69 -12.08 -14.17 11.73
CA GLU A 69 -11.90 -13.27 12.89
C GLU A 69 -10.44 -12.89 13.16
N ARG A 70 -9.48 -13.58 12.52
CA ARG A 70 -8.07 -13.18 12.56
C ARG A 70 -7.79 -11.83 11.89
N TYR A 71 -8.72 -11.30 11.13
CA TYR A 71 -8.60 -10.03 10.42
C TYR A 71 -9.40 -8.90 11.07
N GLN A 72 -9.61 -8.94 12.39
CA GLN A 72 -10.14 -7.77 13.09
C GLN A 72 -9.12 -6.63 13.02
N ASP A 73 -9.61 -5.40 12.95
CA ASP A 73 -8.86 -4.16 12.63
C ASP A 73 -7.51 -3.98 13.36
N LYS A 74 -7.33 -4.63 14.51
CA LYS A 74 -6.09 -4.51 15.30
C LYS A 74 -5.08 -5.65 15.08
N SER A 75 -5.44 -6.68 14.33
CA SER A 75 -4.59 -7.85 14.09
C SER A 75 -4.07 -7.93 12.65
N ALA A 76 -4.38 -6.97 11.82
CA ALA A 76 -3.82 -6.88 10.47
C ALA A 76 -2.31 -6.61 10.52
N VAL A 77 -1.58 -7.28 9.65
CA VAL A 77 -0.13 -7.21 9.55
C VAL A 77 0.30 -7.10 8.10
N LEU A 78 1.61 -7.03 7.85
CA LEU A 78 2.14 -7.03 6.49
C LEU A 78 1.60 -8.22 5.68
N ASN A 79 1.34 -7.99 4.39
CA ASN A 79 0.88 -9.04 3.48
C ASN A 79 2.04 -9.97 3.07
N ILE A 80 2.43 -10.83 4.01
CA ILE A 80 3.48 -11.83 3.85
C ILE A 80 2.88 -13.21 4.13
N ASP A 81 2.67 -14.02 3.08
CA ASP A 81 2.13 -15.39 3.18
C ASP A 81 3.21 -16.39 2.76
N VAL A 82 4.04 -16.77 3.72
CA VAL A 82 5.17 -17.70 3.53
C VAL A 82 5.21 -18.74 4.63
N SER A 83 5.75 -19.92 4.32
CA SER A 83 5.98 -20.98 5.29
C SER A 83 7.02 -20.57 6.35
N ASP A 84 7.01 -21.27 7.48
CA ASP A 84 7.94 -21.00 8.59
C ASP A 84 9.40 -21.15 8.17
N GLU A 85 9.66 -22.12 7.30
CA GLU A 85 11.00 -22.42 6.80
C GLU A 85 11.59 -21.24 6.01
N HIS A 86 10.78 -20.54 5.24
CA HIS A 86 11.22 -19.44 4.38
C HIS A 86 10.96 -18.06 4.96
N ARG A 87 10.30 -17.98 6.13
CA ARG A 87 9.89 -16.71 6.76
C ARG A 87 11.08 -15.78 7.04
N ASN A 88 12.18 -16.30 7.55
CA ASN A 88 13.34 -15.47 7.85
C ASN A 88 13.96 -14.83 6.58
N ARG A 89 13.96 -15.57 5.46
CA ARG A 89 14.40 -15.04 4.17
C ARG A 89 13.46 -13.95 3.67
N ALA A 90 12.16 -14.18 3.75
CA ALA A 90 11.14 -13.19 3.42
C ALA A 90 11.26 -11.91 4.27
N TYR A 91 11.54 -12.05 5.55
CA TYR A 91 11.72 -10.92 6.46
C TYR A 91 12.97 -10.09 6.14
N ARG A 92 14.08 -10.71 5.77
CA ARG A 92 15.28 -9.99 5.34
C ARG A 92 15.03 -9.17 4.08
N PHE A 93 14.35 -9.76 3.10
CA PHE A 93 13.94 -9.08 1.89
C PHE A 93 13.04 -7.88 2.21
N MET A 94 11.97 -8.09 2.97
CA MET A 94 11.03 -7.03 3.32
C MET A 94 11.65 -5.93 4.19
N HIS A 95 12.60 -6.28 5.06
CA HIS A 95 13.33 -5.27 5.84
C HIS A 95 14.11 -4.33 4.93
N CYS A 96 14.93 -4.88 4.03
CA CYS A 96 15.66 -4.10 3.05
C CYS A 96 14.70 -3.28 2.17
N PHE A 97 13.62 -3.87 1.69
CA PHE A 97 12.62 -3.19 0.87
C PHE A 97 12.01 -1.98 1.62
N ILE A 98 11.60 -2.16 2.88
CA ILE A 98 11.04 -1.06 3.71
C ILE A 98 12.07 0.06 3.91
N GLU A 99 13.32 -0.26 4.20
CA GLU A 99 14.38 0.73 4.39
C GLU A 99 14.65 1.53 3.11
N MET A 100 14.64 0.87 1.95
CA MET A 100 14.84 1.54 0.67
C MET A 100 13.64 2.42 0.29
N VAL A 101 12.41 1.99 0.58
CA VAL A 101 11.21 2.84 0.44
C VAL A 101 11.33 4.09 1.30
N GLN A 102 11.80 3.95 2.55
CA GLN A 102 12.02 5.09 3.45
C GLN A 102 13.13 6.02 2.94
N ALA A 103 14.20 5.47 2.36
CA ALA A 103 15.27 6.26 1.73
C ALA A 103 14.75 7.09 0.54
N LEU A 104 13.73 6.61 -0.18
CA LEU A 104 13.04 7.35 -1.24
C LEU A 104 12.00 8.36 -0.70
N GLY A 105 11.87 8.50 0.62
CA GLY A 105 10.88 9.39 1.26
C GLY A 105 9.49 8.82 1.36
N GLY A 106 9.31 7.52 1.10
CA GLY A 106 8.06 6.80 1.31
C GLY A 106 7.90 6.30 2.74
N THR A 107 6.70 5.88 3.08
CA THR A 107 6.36 5.21 4.34
C THR A 107 5.60 3.93 4.07
N VAL A 108 5.92 2.87 4.81
CA VAL A 108 5.21 1.59 4.73
C VAL A 108 4.34 1.42 5.96
N PHE A 109 3.10 1.02 5.77
CA PHE A 109 2.16 0.74 6.85
C PHE A 109 1.19 -0.38 6.46
N VAL A 110 0.42 -0.85 7.43
CA VAL A 110 -0.61 -1.88 7.22
C VAL A 110 -1.98 -1.21 7.17
N ASP A 111 -2.73 -1.46 6.10
CA ASP A 111 -4.13 -1.02 6.04
C ASP A 111 -5.05 -2.06 6.68
N SER A 112 -5.50 -1.76 7.90
CA SER A 112 -6.32 -2.67 8.70
C SER A 112 -7.75 -2.86 8.18
N ARG A 113 -8.20 -2.05 7.23
CA ARG A 113 -9.59 -2.07 6.76
C ARG A 113 -9.93 -3.28 5.89
N ASN A 114 -8.93 -3.84 5.20
CA ASN A 114 -9.12 -4.86 4.17
C ASN A 114 -8.32 -6.14 4.39
N SER A 115 -8.14 -6.59 5.64
CA SER A 115 -7.26 -7.71 5.98
C SER A 115 -5.76 -7.34 5.96
N ASP A 116 -4.88 -8.34 5.90
CA ASP A 116 -3.45 -8.12 5.82
C ASP A 116 -3.12 -7.44 4.48
N ASN A 117 -2.82 -6.14 4.53
CA ASN A 117 -2.48 -5.36 3.35
C ASN A 117 -1.29 -4.45 3.63
N THR A 118 -0.27 -4.53 2.79
CA THR A 118 0.94 -3.71 2.89
C THR A 118 0.82 -2.54 1.94
N VAL A 119 0.74 -1.35 2.49
CA VAL A 119 0.59 -0.09 1.75
C VAL A 119 1.87 0.72 1.84
N ILE A 120 2.31 1.22 0.72
CA ILE A 120 3.45 2.12 0.56
C ILE A 120 2.89 3.49 0.18
N ARG A 121 3.13 4.50 1.00
CA ARG A 121 2.69 5.87 0.74
C ARG A 121 3.88 6.76 0.44
N PHE A 122 3.83 7.41 -0.69
CA PHE A 122 4.69 8.53 -1.07
C PHE A 122 3.88 9.84 -0.99
N PRO A 123 4.54 11.02 -0.95
CA PRO A 123 3.83 12.31 -0.97
C PRO A 123 2.90 12.46 -2.17
N TYR A 124 3.23 11.84 -3.28
CA TYR A 124 2.56 11.93 -4.58
C TYR A 124 1.65 10.74 -4.91
N GLY A 125 1.60 9.68 -4.08
CA GLY A 125 0.70 8.56 -4.37
C GLY A 125 0.92 7.34 -3.49
N THR A 126 0.18 6.29 -3.79
CA THR A 126 0.15 5.08 -2.97
C THR A 126 0.30 3.83 -3.83
N LEU A 127 1.13 2.90 -3.36
CA LEU A 127 1.29 1.56 -3.92
C LEU A 127 0.89 0.52 -2.87
N GLU A 128 0.52 -0.66 -3.31
CA GLU A 128 0.34 -1.84 -2.45
C GLU A 128 1.31 -2.93 -2.86
N CYS A 129 1.78 -3.72 -1.89
CA CYS A 129 2.63 -4.86 -2.19
C CYS A 129 2.26 -6.10 -1.37
N SER A 130 2.68 -7.25 -1.88
CA SER A 130 2.55 -8.54 -1.20
C SER A 130 3.76 -9.42 -1.47
N LEU A 131 4.09 -10.25 -0.49
CA LEU A 131 5.14 -11.25 -0.59
C LEU A 131 4.55 -12.62 -0.26
N VAL A 132 4.47 -13.49 -1.25
CA VAL A 132 3.84 -14.80 -1.09
C VAL A 132 4.77 -15.92 -1.52
N GLU A 133 4.61 -17.10 -0.93
CA GLU A 133 5.30 -18.28 -1.38
C GLU A 133 4.50 -18.97 -2.50
N LYS A 134 5.19 -19.31 -3.59
CA LYS A 134 4.59 -20.02 -4.71
C LYS A 134 4.10 -21.40 -4.26
N ARG A 135 2.84 -21.68 -4.53
CA ARG A 135 2.23 -22.98 -4.22
C ARG A 135 2.31 -23.89 -5.43
N GLY A 136 2.91 -25.07 -5.25
CA GLY A 136 2.93 -26.12 -6.24
C GLY A 136 1.60 -26.90 -6.29
N LYS A 137 1.25 -27.41 -7.45
CA LYS A 137 0.13 -28.35 -7.58
C LYS A 137 0.65 -29.77 -7.34
N TYR A 138 0.50 -30.29 -6.13
CA TYR A 138 0.72 -31.71 -5.89
C TYR A 138 -0.60 -32.39 -5.56
N ARG A 139 -0.85 -33.55 -6.19
CA ARG A 139 -1.89 -34.48 -5.80
C ARG A 139 -1.36 -35.37 -4.69
N ASP A 140 -1.53 -34.98 -3.46
CA ASP A 140 -1.38 -35.94 -2.37
C ASP A 140 -2.77 -36.52 -2.06
N ILE A 141 -3.01 -37.75 -2.49
CA ILE A 141 -4.26 -38.46 -2.19
C ILE A 141 -4.10 -39.02 -0.77
N LYS A 142 -4.30 -38.17 0.23
CA LYS A 142 -4.51 -38.67 1.59
C LYS A 142 -5.95 -39.14 1.68
N LEU A 143 -6.13 -40.47 1.61
CA LEU A 143 -7.39 -41.13 1.97
C LEU A 143 -7.65 -40.93 3.46
N LYS A 144 -8.18 -39.74 3.84
CA LYS A 144 -8.53 -39.47 5.23
C LYS A 144 -9.84 -40.09 5.66
N ASP A 145 -10.71 -40.45 4.72
CA ASP A 145 -11.98 -41.15 4.99
C ASP A 145 -12.41 -41.97 3.80
N ALA A 146 -12.58 -43.26 3.98
CA ALA A 146 -13.11 -44.17 2.98
C ALA A 146 -14.56 -43.86 2.51
N LYS A 147 -15.20 -42.86 3.12
CA LYS A 147 -16.57 -42.43 2.80
C LYS A 147 -16.67 -41.23 1.85
N THR A 148 -15.59 -40.52 1.59
CA THR A 148 -15.58 -39.39 0.66
C THR A 148 -14.51 -39.60 -0.39
N MET A 149 -14.85 -40.10 -1.55
CA MET A 149 -13.98 -40.25 -2.73
C MET A 149 -13.61 -38.88 -3.36
N ARG A 150 -13.40 -37.83 -2.61
CA ARG A 150 -12.93 -36.57 -3.14
C ARG A 150 -11.43 -36.46 -2.90
N PRO A 151 -10.60 -36.30 -3.94
CA PRO A 151 -9.19 -36.07 -3.78
C PRO A 151 -8.99 -34.72 -3.06
N LEU A 152 -8.38 -34.75 -1.89
CA LEU A 152 -7.90 -33.55 -1.20
C LEU A 152 -6.61 -33.13 -1.89
N TYR A 153 -6.61 -31.91 -2.46
CA TYR A 153 -5.42 -31.29 -3.01
C TYR A 153 -4.74 -30.51 -1.89
N ASP A 154 -3.60 -30.99 -1.41
CA ASP A 154 -2.73 -30.17 -0.57
C ASP A 154 -1.84 -29.34 -1.49
N ALA A 155 -1.90 -28.02 -1.34
CA ALA A 155 -0.95 -27.13 -1.98
C ALA A 155 0.39 -27.24 -1.23
N ILE A 156 1.42 -27.73 -1.89
CA ILE A 156 2.77 -27.81 -1.32
C ILE A 156 3.48 -26.50 -1.62
N ASN A 157 4.05 -25.91 -0.58
CA ASN A 157 4.93 -24.76 -0.70
C ASN A 157 6.20 -25.15 -1.47
N THR A 158 6.60 -24.34 -2.44
CA THR A 158 7.74 -24.66 -3.32
C THR A 158 9.06 -24.08 -2.83
N GLY A 159 9.02 -23.26 -1.80
CA GLY A 159 10.17 -22.49 -1.33
C GLY A 159 10.52 -21.27 -2.18
N LYS A 160 9.84 -21.07 -3.32
CA LYS A 160 10.03 -19.92 -4.19
C LYS A 160 9.12 -18.78 -3.76
N LEU A 161 9.69 -17.58 -3.62
CA LEU A 161 8.93 -16.38 -3.26
C LEU A 161 8.48 -15.63 -4.51
N ILE A 162 7.35 -14.96 -4.39
CA ILE A 162 6.78 -14.06 -5.39
C ILE A 162 6.53 -12.74 -4.70
N PHE A 163 7.12 -11.67 -5.20
CA PHE A 163 6.85 -10.30 -4.77
C PHE A 163 6.01 -9.60 -5.82
N LYS A 164 4.93 -8.98 -5.38
CA LYS A 164 4.01 -8.23 -6.21
C LYS A 164 3.87 -6.81 -5.71
N ILE A 165 3.82 -5.87 -6.62
CA ILE A 165 3.56 -4.46 -6.33
C ILE A 165 2.61 -3.91 -7.37
N HIS A 166 1.66 -3.08 -6.95
CA HIS A 166 0.70 -2.44 -7.85
C HIS A 166 0.29 -1.05 -7.36
N THR A 167 -0.21 -0.24 -8.29
CA THR A 167 -0.75 1.09 -7.99
C THR A 167 -2.16 0.99 -7.43
N VAL A 168 -2.47 1.81 -6.41
CA VAL A 168 -3.83 1.97 -5.91
C VAL A 168 -4.49 3.11 -6.67
N LYS A 169 -5.16 2.79 -7.78
CA LYS A 169 -5.95 3.78 -8.54
C LYS A 169 -7.41 3.75 -8.08
N SER A 170 -7.96 4.90 -7.76
CA SER A 170 -9.37 5.05 -7.34
C SER A 170 -10.37 4.85 -8.48
N SER A 171 -9.93 4.81 -9.73
CA SER A 171 -10.75 4.57 -10.91
C SER A 171 -10.43 3.20 -11.51
N VAL A 172 -11.47 2.49 -11.96
CA VAL A 172 -11.53 1.11 -12.48
C VAL A 172 -10.60 0.81 -13.67
N LYS A 173 -9.67 1.68 -14.03
CA LYS A 173 -8.74 1.50 -15.14
C LYS A 173 -7.45 0.86 -14.64
N GLN A 174 -7.21 -0.36 -15.14
CA GLN A 174 -5.98 -1.14 -15.16
C GLN A 174 -5.00 -0.85 -14.01
N GLN A 175 -5.07 -1.67 -12.97
CA GLN A 175 -3.99 -1.78 -11.98
C GLN A 175 -2.76 -2.31 -12.72
N GLU A 176 -1.71 -1.52 -12.80
CA GLU A 176 -0.42 -2.02 -13.25
C GLU A 176 0.20 -2.83 -12.12
N GLU A 177 0.29 -4.14 -12.33
CA GLU A 177 0.93 -5.07 -11.41
C GLU A 177 2.32 -5.44 -11.95
N ILE A 178 3.35 -5.23 -11.14
CA ILE A 178 4.69 -5.74 -11.39
C ILE A 178 4.90 -6.96 -10.51
N VAL A 179 5.35 -8.05 -11.11
CA VAL A 179 5.55 -9.33 -10.44
C VAL A 179 6.99 -9.78 -10.61
N PHE A 180 7.65 -10.08 -9.48
CA PHE A 180 8.96 -10.70 -9.43
C PHE A 180 8.85 -12.07 -8.77
N ASP A 181 9.43 -13.08 -9.38
CA ASP A 181 9.45 -14.44 -8.84
C ASP A 181 10.87 -15.02 -8.76
N GLU A 182 11.03 -16.10 -8.01
CA GLU A 182 12.29 -16.80 -7.84
C GLU A 182 12.44 -17.99 -8.81
N GLU A 183 11.98 -17.86 -10.08
CA GLU A 183 12.19 -18.93 -11.06
C GLU A 183 13.68 -19.12 -11.38
N ASN A 184 14.40 -18.01 -11.59
CA ASN A 184 15.80 -18.03 -12.01
C ASN A 184 16.76 -17.46 -10.97
N LEU A 185 16.33 -16.46 -10.21
CA LEU A 185 17.16 -15.71 -9.28
C LEU A 185 16.37 -15.46 -7.99
N SER A 186 17.03 -15.48 -6.83
CA SER A 186 16.37 -15.15 -5.56
C SER A 186 15.90 -13.69 -5.52
N LEU A 187 14.80 -13.38 -4.85
CA LEU A 187 14.32 -12.00 -4.68
C LEU A 187 15.38 -11.09 -4.04
N ASN A 188 16.20 -11.63 -3.14
CA ASN A 188 17.30 -10.88 -2.54
C ASN A 188 18.29 -10.32 -3.58
N ASN A 189 18.53 -11.08 -4.65
CA ASN A 189 19.41 -10.67 -5.74
C ASN A 189 18.70 -9.81 -6.80
N GLN A 190 17.37 -9.83 -6.80
CA GLN A 190 16.53 -9.03 -7.70
C GLN A 190 16.14 -7.68 -7.09
N ILE A 191 16.55 -7.36 -5.85
CA ILE A 191 16.09 -6.15 -5.16
C ILE A 191 16.39 -4.86 -5.95
N ALA A 192 17.55 -4.78 -6.60
CA ALA A 192 17.90 -3.66 -7.46
C ALA A 192 16.96 -3.54 -8.67
N ASP A 193 16.69 -4.65 -9.33
CA ASP A 193 15.80 -4.71 -10.49
C ASP A 193 14.35 -4.36 -10.13
N ILE A 194 13.92 -4.75 -8.93
CA ILE A 194 12.61 -4.38 -8.38
C ILE A 194 12.48 -2.86 -8.27
N PHE A 195 13.48 -2.18 -7.67
CA PHE A 195 13.45 -0.72 -7.55
C PHE A 195 13.56 -0.02 -8.92
N ILE A 196 14.36 -0.55 -9.85
CA ILE A 196 14.42 -0.04 -11.23
C ILE A 196 13.05 -0.15 -11.91
N ALA A 197 12.36 -1.29 -11.75
CA ALA A 197 11.04 -1.51 -12.34
C ALA A 197 9.92 -0.67 -11.68
N ILE A 198 10.07 -0.29 -10.41
CA ILE A 198 9.11 0.58 -9.69
C ILE A 198 9.23 2.04 -10.16
N ARG A 199 10.40 2.46 -10.64
CA ARG A 199 10.65 3.86 -11.04
C ARG A 199 9.58 4.45 -11.97
N PRO A 200 9.19 3.80 -13.09
CA PRO A 200 8.13 4.33 -13.95
C PRO A 200 6.83 4.58 -13.19
N LEU A 201 6.41 3.67 -12.31
CA LEU A 201 5.20 3.86 -11.49
C LEU A 201 5.31 5.08 -10.58
N LEU A 202 6.50 5.35 -10.03
CA LEU A 202 6.71 6.52 -9.18
C LEU A 202 6.67 7.81 -10.00
N ILE A 203 7.22 7.82 -11.22
CA ILE A 203 7.15 8.97 -12.13
C ILE A 203 5.71 9.27 -12.51
N ASP A 204 4.93 8.25 -12.91
CA ASP A 204 3.51 8.40 -13.25
C ASP A 204 2.70 8.99 -12.07
N LEU A 205 2.98 8.54 -10.84
CA LEU A 205 2.33 9.09 -9.64
C LEU A 205 2.71 10.55 -9.39
N ILE A 206 3.97 10.93 -9.63
CA ILE A 206 4.44 12.32 -9.52
C ILE A 206 3.71 13.19 -10.54
N GLU A 207 3.64 12.76 -11.80
CA GLU A 207 2.96 13.49 -12.87
C GLU A 207 1.46 13.65 -12.59
N GLU A 208 0.78 12.56 -12.17
CA GLU A 208 -0.64 12.61 -11.76
C GLU A 208 -0.86 13.60 -10.60
N SER A 209 0.03 13.60 -9.60
CA SER A 209 -0.05 14.53 -8.45
C SER A 209 0.08 15.98 -8.90
N MET A 210 1.04 16.28 -9.76
CA MET A 210 1.26 17.63 -10.29
C MET A 210 0.06 18.13 -11.12
N GLU A 211 -0.56 17.24 -11.92
CA GLU A 211 -1.77 17.59 -12.68
C GLU A 211 -2.95 17.90 -11.75
N ILE A 212 -3.10 17.12 -10.66
CA ILE A 212 -4.18 17.35 -9.68
C ILE A 212 -3.97 18.69 -8.97
N GLU A 213 -2.73 18.96 -8.53
CA GLU A 213 -2.40 20.24 -7.88
C GLU A 213 -2.68 21.43 -8.80
N LYS A 214 -2.26 21.35 -10.05
CA LYS A 214 -2.53 22.40 -11.03
C LYS A 214 -4.03 22.64 -11.25
N LYS A 215 -4.82 21.57 -11.38
CA LYS A 215 -6.28 21.70 -11.50
C LYS A 215 -6.92 22.34 -10.26
N GLN A 216 -6.44 21.96 -9.07
CA GLN A 216 -6.94 22.54 -7.83
C GLN A 216 -6.60 24.04 -7.72
N GLU A 217 -5.41 24.45 -8.15
CA GLU A 217 -5.00 25.84 -8.18
C GLU A 217 -5.85 26.67 -9.15
N GLU A 218 -6.06 26.16 -10.38
CA GLU A 218 -6.94 26.77 -11.38
C GLU A 218 -8.39 26.92 -10.85
N GLU A 219 -8.92 25.88 -10.21
CA GLU A 219 -10.26 25.94 -9.60
C GLU A 219 -10.35 26.92 -8.42
N TYR A 220 -9.28 27.03 -7.65
CA TYR A 220 -9.20 28.00 -6.55
C TYR A 220 -9.19 29.44 -7.08
N GLU A 221 -8.39 29.72 -8.09
CA GLU A 221 -8.35 31.04 -8.72
C GLU A 221 -9.71 31.42 -9.34
N GLN A 222 -10.38 30.49 -10.04
CA GLN A 222 -11.71 30.74 -10.59
C GLN A 222 -12.75 31.00 -9.49
N ARG A 223 -12.67 30.31 -8.35
CA ARG A 223 -13.56 30.57 -7.21
C ARG A 223 -13.31 31.94 -6.60
N LYS A 224 -12.04 32.33 -6.49
CA LYS A 224 -11.65 33.66 -5.98
C LYS A 224 -12.16 34.78 -6.86
N LEU A 225 -11.99 34.64 -8.17
CA LEU A 225 -12.50 35.65 -9.14
C LEU A 225 -14.02 35.80 -9.06
N ARG A 226 -14.78 34.69 -9.00
CA ARG A 226 -16.24 34.71 -8.83
C ARG A 226 -16.65 35.42 -7.54
N TRP A 227 -15.95 35.14 -6.45
CA TRP A 227 -16.26 35.80 -5.18
C TRP A 227 -15.99 37.29 -5.20
N GLU A 228 -14.90 37.74 -5.82
CA GLU A 228 -14.61 39.17 -6.02
C GLU A 228 -15.63 39.86 -6.90
N GLU A 229 -16.17 39.18 -7.92
CA GLU A 229 -17.23 39.69 -8.78
C GLU A 229 -18.55 39.81 -8.00
N GLU A 230 -18.93 38.80 -7.25
CA GLU A 230 -20.13 38.82 -6.40
C GLU A 230 -20.06 39.94 -5.36
N GLU A 231 -18.93 40.14 -4.71
CA GLU A 231 -18.72 41.21 -3.74
C GLU A 231 -18.89 42.60 -4.39
N LYS A 232 -18.28 42.80 -5.55
CA LYS A 232 -18.46 44.05 -6.33
C LYS A 232 -19.89 44.31 -6.76
N GLU A 233 -20.62 43.24 -7.11
CA GLU A 233 -22.05 43.38 -7.44
C GLU A 233 -22.90 43.71 -6.21
N GLU A 234 -22.62 43.08 -5.07
CA GLU A 234 -23.29 43.41 -3.81
C GLU A 234 -23.02 44.86 -3.37
N GLU A 235 -21.80 45.32 -3.48
CA GLU A 235 -21.48 46.73 -3.18
C GLU A 235 -22.21 47.68 -4.09
N LYS A 236 -22.27 47.40 -5.40
CA LYS A 236 -23.05 48.21 -6.35
C LYS A 236 -24.55 48.24 -6.03
N LYS A 237 -25.12 47.10 -5.58
CA LYS A 237 -26.52 47.03 -5.13
C LYS A 237 -26.75 47.89 -3.88
N LYS A 238 -25.88 47.75 -2.88
CA LYS A 238 -25.95 48.55 -1.63
C LYS A 238 -25.81 50.07 -1.92
N GLN A 239 -24.94 50.44 -2.83
CA GLN A 239 -24.79 51.86 -3.23
C GLN A 239 -26.06 52.38 -3.94
N LYS A 240 -26.69 51.62 -4.84
CA LYS A 240 -27.95 51.98 -5.50
C LYS A 240 -29.10 52.12 -4.50
N GLU A 241 -29.24 51.19 -3.57
CA GLU A 241 -30.26 51.24 -2.51
C GLU A 241 -30.09 52.46 -1.61
N ASN A 242 -28.85 52.78 -1.22
CA ASN A 242 -28.57 53.97 -0.41
C ASN A 242 -28.88 55.28 -1.17
N LYS A 243 -28.61 55.36 -2.47
CA LYS A 243 -29.01 56.51 -3.32
C LYS A 243 -30.52 56.67 -3.39
N ILE A 244 -31.26 55.58 -3.58
CA ILE A 244 -32.73 55.61 -3.62
C ILE A 244 -33.30 56.03 -2.25
N LYS A 245 -32.75 55.54 -1.13
CA LYS A 245 -33.17 55.97 0.21
C LYS A 245 -32.89 57.46 0.46
N GLN A 246 -31.76 57.99 0.03
CA GLN A 246 -31.45 59.42 0.14
C GLN A 246 -32.40 60.29 -0.69
N GLN A 247 -32.72 59.89 -1.92
CA GLN A 247 -33.70 60.59 -2.78
C GLN A 247 -35.13 60.59 -2.19
N SER A 248 -35.52 59.47 -1.56
CA SER A 248 -36.86 59.35 -0.96
C SER A 248 -37.02 60.19 0.32
N ILE A 249 -35.92 60.52 1.01
CA ILE A 249 -35.91 61.41 2.18
C ILE A 249 -36.05 62.88 1.74
N VAL A 250 -35.39 63.27 0.65
CA VAL A 250 -35.46 64.65 0.12
C VAL A 250 -36.88 64.96 -0.39
N VAL A 251 -37.58 64.02 -1.00
CA VAL A 251 -38.96 64.22 -1.49
C VAL A 251 -40.02 64.31 -0.36
N LYS A 252 -39.72 63.86 0.84
CA LYS A 252 -40.64 63.94 1.99
C LYS A 252 -40.50 65.24 2.78
N HIS A 253 -39.56 66.11 2.45
CA HIS A 253 -39.33 67.39 3.13
C HIS A 253 -39.58 68.61 2.23
N ILE A 254 -40.26 68.45 1.12
CA ILE A 254 -40.88 69.48 0.28
C ILE A 254 -42.42 69.39 0.42
#